data_7392f92f4781677b85fd0ac9ae07c651
#
_entry.id   7392f92f4781677b85fd0ac9ae07c651
#
_cell.length_a   1.000
_cell.length_b   1.000
_cell.length_c   1.000
_cell.angle_alpha   90.00
_cell.angle_beta   90.00
_cell.angle_gamma   90.00
#
_symmetry.space_group_name_H-M   'P 1'
#
loop_
_entity.id
_entity.type
_entity.pdbx_description
1 polymer ?
#
loop_
_entity_poly.entity_id
_entity_poly.type
_entity_poly.pdbx_seq_one_letter_code
_entity_poly.pdbx_strand_id
1 'polypeptide(L)'
;MKVTFWGTRGSLASPGSDTARYGGNTSCVAVEGPEKSLLILDAGTGIRNLGQSLPPDLTKIHILLTHLHMDHIQGLPFFTPLRRQGVEIHVWGPASTTLGLEARLQKYLSPPLFPVSIRELAAEIHFHELPAHLIEIGEFVIKAQLIIHPNPTIGYRIQSAGMAVTYLPDHEPALGGRTFPYDKSWTSGYTLAEGTDLLIHDTQYTEEEYKARIGFGHSSIEHAFRFAKLSDVKHFVPFHHDPTHNDDQLDRLFEATLKKLEPSYLVTPSREGMALEIA
;
A
#
# COMPACT_ATOMS: atom_id res chain seq x y z
N MET A 1 -8.23 6.85 14.15
CA MET A 1 -7.06 6.90 13.22
C MET A 1 -7.44 7.67 11.97
N LYS A 2 -6.46 8.37 11.35
CA LYS A 2 -6.69 9.05 10.06
C LYS A 2 -5.80 8.43 8.99
N VAL A 3 -6.40 8.10 7.85
CA VAL A 3 -5.70 7.52 6.69
C VAL A 3 -5.75 8.50 5.53
N THR A 4 -4.59 8.88 5.00
CA THR A 4 -4.47 9.84 3.89
C THR A 4 -3.76 9.18 2.70
N PHE A 5 -4.34 9.29 1.51
CA PHE A 5 -3.83 8.69 0.27
C PHE A 5 -3.01 9.71 -0.51
N TRP A 6 -1.73 9.43 -0.72
CA TRP A 6 -0.78 10.28 -1.44
C TRP A 6 -0.43 9.77 -2.83
N GLY A 7 -0.75 8.51 -3.09
CA GLY A 7 -0.62 7.86 -4.39
C GLY A 7 -1.46 6.61 -4.40
N THR A 8 -2.20 6.38 -5.48
CA THR A 8 -3.22 5.33 -5.59
C THR A 8 -3.09 4.48 -6.84
N ARG A 9 -2.17 4.84 -7.76
CA ARG A 9 -1.91 4.09 -9.00
C ARG A 9 -1.01 2.89 -8.76
N GLY A 10 -1.27 1.82 -9.50
CA GLY A 10 -0.44 0.65 -9.57
C GLY A 10 0.58 0.71 -10.70
N SER A 11 1.62 -0.09 -10.60
CA SER A 11 2.65 -0.40 -11.58
C SER A 11 3.45 0.80 -12.09
N LEU A 12 2.81 1.88 -12.50
CA LEU A 12 3.47 3.05 -13.10
C LEU A 12 2.71 4.34 -12.79
N ALA A 13 3.44 5.41 -12.49
CA ALA A 13 2.86 6.73 -12.37
C ALA A 13 2.23 7.18 -13.69
N SER A 14 0.98 7.65 -13.63
CA SER A 14 0.16 8.00 -14.80
C SER A 14 -0.38 9.43 -14.67
N PRO A 15 0.49 10.46 -14.73
CA PRO A 15 0.05 11.85 -14.66
C PRO A 15 -0.66 12.27 -15.95
N GLY A 16 -1.79 12.96 -15.81
CA GLY A 16 -2.54 13.45 -16.97
C GLY A 16 -3.85 14.11 -16.56
N SER A 17 -4.51 14.79 -17.50
CA SER A 17 -5.82 15.40 -17.26
C SER A 17 -6.91 14.35 -17.04
N ASP A 18 -6.76 13.19 -17.64
CA ASP A 18 -7.68 12.06 -17.61
C ASP A 18 -7.50 11.11 -16.41
N THR A 19 -6.48 11.37 -15.60
CA THR A 19 -6.19 10.66 -14.35
C THR A 19 -6.21 11.58 -13.11
N ALA A 20 -6.59 12.83 -13.28
CA ALA A 20 -6.46 13.87 -12.24
C ALA A 20 -7.42 13.69 -11.05
N ARG A 21 -8.57 13.02 -11.24
CA ARG A 21 -9.55 12.81 -10.16
C ARG A 21 -9.15 11.71 -9.20
N TYR A 22 -8.60 10.61 -9.71
CA TYR A 22 -8.08 9.51 -8.89
C TYR A 22 -6.63 9.74 -8.48
N GLY A 23 -5.90 10.53 -9.27
CA GLY A 23 -4.49 10.80 -9.09
C GLY A 23 -3.59 9.94 -9.98
N GLY A 24 -2.38 10.43 -10.25
CA GLY A 24 -1.39 9.77 -11.10
C GLY A 24 -0.18 9.22 -10.36
N ASN A 25 -0.04 9.45 -9.05
CA ASN A 25 1.08 8.95 -8.26
C ASN A 25 0.89 7.50 -7.83
N THR A 26 2.00 6.76 -7.72
CA THR A 26 2.01 5.37 -7.27
C THR A 26 1.99 5.27 -5.74
N SER A 27 1.79 4.06 -5.26
CA SER A 27 1.42 3.65 -3.90
C SER A 27 2.14 4.40 -2.78
N CYS A 28 1.38 5.22 -2.04
CA CYS A 28 1.82 5.86 -0.80
C CYS A 28 0.60 6.22 0.05
N VAL A 29 0.53 5.70 1.25
CA VAL A 29 -0.54 5.97 2.21
C VAL A 29 0.07 6.37 3.55
N ALA A 30 -0.49 7.39 4.19
CA ALA A 30 -0.11 7.81 5.54
C ALA A 30 -1.20 7.40 6.54
N VAL A 31 -0.81 6.77 7.64
CA VAL A 31 -1.69 6.42 8.76
C VAL A 31 -1.24 7.22 9.98
N GLU A 32 -2.11 8.10 10.46
CA GLU A 32 -1.90 8.93 11.64
C GLU A 32 -2.76 8.41 12.79
N GLY A 33 -2.13 8.14 13.91
CA GLY A 33 -2.79 7.66 15.11
C GLY A 33 -3.37 8.77 15.97
N PRO A 34 -4.19 8.44 16.99
CA PRO A 34 -4.74 9.41 17.94
C PRO A 34 -3.68 10.24 18.68
N GLU A 35 -2.53 9.66 18.98
CA GLU A 35 -1.39 10.32 19.64
C GLU A 35 -0.43 11.00 18.63
N LYS A 36 -0.88 11.13 17.36
CA LYS A 36 -0.14 11.74 16.25
C LYS A 36 1.13 11.02 15.83
N SER A 37 1.30 9.76 16.20
CA SER A 37 2.28 8.90 15.58
C SER A 37 1.95 8.72 14.10
N LEU A 38 2.97 8.68 13.24
CA LEU A 38 2.80 8.58 11.79
C LEU A 38 3.48 7.33 11.25
N LEU A 39 2.74 6.55 10.48
CA LEU A 39 3.28 5.48 9.64
C LEU A 39 3.08 5.84 8.16
N ILE A 40 4.08 5.58 7.35
CA ILE A 40 4.01 5.69 5.89
C ILE A 40 4.01 4.29 5.30
N LEU A 41 3.01 3.96 4.50
CA LEU A 41 2.87 2.67 3.84
C LEU A 41 3.25 2.86 2.37
N ASP A 42 4.33 2.20 1.97
CA ASP A 42 5.01 2.32 0.70
C ASP A 42 5.57 3.71 0.36
N ALA A 43 6.52 3.72 -0.55
CA ALA A 43 7.30 4.89 -0.95
C ALA A 43 7.29 5.10 -2.47
N GLY A 44 6.12 4.88 -3.11
CA GLY A 44 5.88 5.23 -4.49
C GLY A 44 5.98 6.74 -4.74
N THR A 45 5.66 7.20 -5.93
CA THR A 45 5.88 8.61 -6.29
C THR A 45 5.09 9.59 -5.41
N GLY A 46 3.98 9.15 -4.79
CA GLY A 46 3.18 9.96 -3.86
C GLY A 46 3.94 10.42 -2.61
N ILE A 47 4.98 9.69 -2.16
CA ILE A 47 5.75 10.04 -0.96
C ILE A 47 6.45 11.41 -1.09
N ARG A 48 6.76 11.85 -2.32
CA ARG A 48 7.34 13.17 -2.56
C ARG A 48 6.41 14.28 -2.03
N ASN A 49 5.13 14.20 -2.33
CA ASN A 49 4.15 15.20 -1.90
C ASN A 49 3.90 15.10 -0.38
N LEU A 50 3.80 13.89 0.14
CA LEU A 50 3.74 13.65 1.59
C LEU A 50 4.93 14.30 2.30
N GLY A 51 6.15 14.07 1.84
CA GLY A 51 7.36 14.61 2.47
C GLY A 51 7.39 16.14 2.53
N GLN A 52 6.78 16.82 1.57
CA GLN A 52 6.65 18.29 1.55
C GLN A 52 5.61 18.80 2.54
N SER A 53 4.63 17.98 2.91
CA SER A 53 3.55 18.35 3.85
C SER A 53 3.90 18.08 5.32
N LEU A 54 4.96 17.29 5.57
CA LEU A 54 5.34 16.91 6.93
C LEU A 54 5.90 18.10 7.73
N PRO A 55 5.54 18.21 9.03
CA PRO A 55 6.06 19.24 9.92
C PRO A 55 7.60 19.26 9.93
N PRO A 56 8.22 20.45 9.99
CA PRO A 56 9.68 20.56 9.98
C PRO A 56 10.34 20.01 11.27
N ASP A 57 9.62 19.95 12.35
CA ASP A 57 10.03 19.44 13.66
C ASP A 57 9.82 17.93 13.83
N LEU A 58 9.25 17.25 12.84
CA LEU A 58 9.14 15.79 12.86
C LEU A 58 10.54 15.17 12.67
N THR A 59 11.03 14.48 13.69
CA THR A 59 12.38 13.93 13.75
C THR A 59 12.43 12.41 13.60
N LYS A 60 11.31 11.73 13.74
CA LYS A 60 11.27 10.26 13.63
C LYS A 60 10.16 9.83 12.68
N ILE A 61 10.53 9.03 11.67
CA ILE A 61 9.62 8.62 10.60
C ILE A 61 9.75 7.11 10.36
N HIS A 62 8.63 6.43 10.24
CA HIS A 62 8.58 5.00 9.91
C HIS A 62 7.93 4.80 8.54
N ILE A 63 8.63 4.09 7.64
CA ILE A 63 8.17 3.70 6.31
C ILE A 63 8.08 2.18 6.28
N LEU A 64 6.92 1.64 6.03
CA LEU A 64 6.65 0.21 5.91
C LEU A 64 6.47 -0.14 4.43
N LEU A 65 7.46 -0.78 3.84
CA LEU A 65 7.41 -1.23 2.46
C LEU A 65 6.75 -2.60 2.40
N THR A 66 5.76 -2.75 1.54
CA THR A 66 5.14 -4.05 1.26
C THR A 66 6.08 -4.96 0.50
N HIS A 67 6.74 -4.42 -0.52
CA HIS A 67 7.74 -5.08 -1.34
C HIS A 67 8.60 -4.05 -2.10
N LEU A 68 9.46 -4.50 -3.01
CA LEU A 68 10.46 -3.62 -3.65
C LEU A 68 10.23 -3.46 -5.16
N HIS A 69 9.01 -3.58 -5.67
CA HIS A 69 8.70 -3.15 -7.03
C HIS A 69 8.82 -1.63 -7.13
N MET A 70 9.12 -1.14 -8.33
CA MET A 70 9.49 0.26 -8.53
C MET A 70 8.38 1.24 -8.12
N ASP A 71 7.14 0.90 -8.35
CA ASP A 71 5.99 1.73 -8.00
C ASP A 71 5.75 1.86 -6.48
N HIS A 72 6.42 1.04 -5.66
CA HIS A 72 6.41 1.12 -4.19
C HIS A 72 7.66 1.76 -3.59
N ILE A 73 8.73 1.97 -4.38
CA ILE A 73 9.98 2.55 -3.88
C ILE A 73 10.48 3.75 -4.70
N GLN A 74 9.92 4.01 -5.88
CA GLN A 74 10.43 4.99 -6.84
C GLN A 74 10.49 6.41 -6.27
N GLY A 75 9.57 6.77 -5.38
CA GLY A 75 9.53 8.09 -4.75
C GLY A 75 10.50 8.29 -3.59
N LEU A 76 11.02 7.19 -3.02
CA LEU A 76 11.86 7.24 -1.82
C LEU A 76 13.02 8.25 -1.91
N PRO A 77 13.83 8.30 -2.99
CA PRO A 77 14.95 9.24 -3.09
C PRO A 77 14.52 10.71 -3.18
N PHE A 78 13.25 10.96 -3.44
CA PHE A 78 12.65 12.30 -3.51
C PHE A 78 11.89 12.70 -2.24
N PHE A 79 11.92 11.85 -1.22
CA PHE A 79 11.33 12.13 0.10
C PHE A 79 12.17 13.16 0.84
N THR A 80 11.64 14.38 0.99
CA THR A 80 12.40 15.53 1.50
C THR A 80 13.04 15.33 2.88
N PRO A 81 12.43 14.58 3.84
CA PRO A 81 13.07 14.31 5.13
C PRO A 81 14.41 13.58 5.05
N LEU A 82 14.68 12.80 3.98
CA LEU A 82 16.00 12.16 3.77
C LEU A 82 17.16 13.15 3.67
N ARG A 83 16.89 14.43 3.38
CA ARG A 83 17.88 15.50 3.25
C ARG A 83 17.99 16.37 4.51
N ARG A 84 17.30 16.00 5.59
CA ARG A 84 17.26 16.77 6.85
C ARG A 84 18.17 16.13 7.87
N GLN A 85 19.11 16.94 8.45
CA GLN A 85 19.93 16.51 9.58
C GLN A 85 19.07 16.35 10.85
N GLY A 86 19.41 15.37 11.68
CA GLY A 86 18.72 15.09 12.94
C GLY A 86 17.37 14.40 12.76
N VAL A 87 17.07 13.90 11.56
CA VAL A 87 15.90 13.05 11.31
C VAL A 87 16.33 11.59 11.27
N GLU A 88 15.63 10.75 12.03
CA GLU A 88 15.73 9.29 11.99
C GLU A 88 14.63 8.75 11.09
N ILE A 89 15.01 7.93 10.13
CA ILE A 89 14.07 7.26 9.21
C ILE A 89 14.23 5.75 9.33
N HIS A 90 13.20 5.08 9.78
CA HIS A 90 13.14 3.63 9.90
C HIS A 90 12.42 3.05 8.70
N VAL A 91 13.14 2.31 7.86
CA VAL A 91 12.59 1.62 6.68
C VAL A 91 12.42 0.15 7.01
N TRP A 92 11.19 -0.30 7.01
CA TRP A 92 10.79 -1.68 7.26
C TRP A 92 10.42 -2.34 5.94
N GLY A 93 10.80 -3.59 5.73
CA GLY A 93 10.44 -4.29 4.50
C GLY A 93 10.69 -5.79 4.56
N PRO A 94 10.32 -6.53 3.51
CA PRO A 94 10.40 -7.99 3.53
C PRO A 94 11.85 -8.48 3.65
N ALA A 95 12.07 -9.47 4.53
CA ALA A 95 13.32 -10.19 4.61
C ALA A 95 13.62 -10.95 3.31
N SER A 96 14.89 -11.21 3.07
CA SER A 96 15.35 -12.01 1.94
C SER A 96 16.49 -12.93 2.38
N THR A 97 16.54 -14.11 1.78
CA THR A 97 17.61 -15.09 2.04
C THR A 97 18.92 -14.78 1.31
N THR A 98 18.93 -13.80 0.40
CA THR A 98 20.08 -13.49 -0.45
C THR A 98 20.79 -12.18 -0.11
N LEU A 99 20.04 -11.11 0.10
CA LEU A 99 20.58 -9.77 0.37
C LEU A 99 19.70 -9.05 1.38
N GLY A 100 20.29 -8.36 2.33
CA GLY A 100 19.58 -7.48 3.28
C GLY A 100 18.82 -6.35 2.60
N LEU A 101 17.83 -5.80 3.29
CA LEU A 101 16.94 -4.75 2.77
C LEU A 101 17.72 -3.53 2.27
N GLU A 102 18.70 -3.05 3.05
CA GLU A 102 19.57 -1.96 2.64
C GLU A 102 20.27 -2.23 1.32
N ALA A 103 20.93 -3.40 1.21
CA ALA A 103 21.68 -3.77 0.00
C ALA A 103 20.78 -3.90 -1.24
N ARG A 104 19.52 -4.30 -1.07
CA ARG A 104 18.53 -4.36 -2.16
C ARG A 104 18.11 -2.95 -2.60
N LEU A 105 17.84 -2.05 -1.64
CA LEU A 105 17.48 -0.66 -1.95
C LEU A 105 18.66 0.12 -2.53
N GLN A 106 19.89 -0.17 -2.12
CA GLN A 106 21.09 0.43 -2.70
C GLN A 106 21.26 0.16 -4.20
N LYS A 107 20.72 -0.93 -4.74
CA LYS A 107 20.74 -1.17 -6.20
C LYS A 107 20.01 -0.08 -6.97
N TYR A 108 18.97 0.49 -6.39
CA TYR A 108 18.21 1.60 -6.95
C TYR A 108 18.79 2.96 -6.52
N LEU A 109 19.11 3.11 -5.23
CA LEU A 109 19.59 4.35 -4.61
C LEU A 109 21.12 4.46 -4.68
N SER A 110 21.68 4.38 -5.89
CA SER A 110 23.13 4.53 -6.14
C SER A 110 23.39 4.80 -7.62
N PRO A 111 24.56 5.42 -7.95
CA PRO A 111 24.97 5.55 -9.33
C PRO A 111 25.06 4.20 -10.06
N PRO A 112 24.67 4.11 -11.34
CA PRO A 112 24.22 5.22 -12.20
C PRO A 112 22.71 5.50 -12.14
N LEU A 113 21.91 4.76 -11.36
CA LEU A 113 20.44 4.89 -11.34
C LEU A 113 19.98 6.10 -10.53
N PHE A 114 20.76 6.47 -9.50
CA PHE A 114 20.52 7.65 -8.68
C PHE A 114 21.87 8.32 -8.36
N PRO A 115 21.97 9.67 -8.33
CA PRO A 115 23.25 10.37 -8.24
C PRO A 115 23.95 10.27 -6.88
N VAL A 116 23.23 9.94 -5.81
CA VAL A 116 23.74 9.83 -4.41
C VAL A 116 23.46 8.44 -3.86
N SER A 117 24.39 7.93 -3.06
CA SER A 117 24.19 6.68 -2.32
C SER A 117 23.38 6.92 -1.03
N ILE A 118 22.73 5.90 -0.50
CA ILE A 118 21.97 5.99 0.77
C ILE A 118 22.83 6.58 1.89
N ARG A 119 24.10 6.17 2.02
CA ARG A 119 25.04 6.63 3.04
C ARG A 119 25.43 8.12 2.95
N GLU A 120 25.11 8.78 1.85
CA GLU A 120 25.40 10.21 1.61
C GLU A 120 24.18 11.08 1.93
N LEU A 121 23.07 10.49 2.34
CA LEU A 121 21.88 11.20 2.75
C LEU A 121 22.08 11.81 4.15
N ALA A 122 21.41 12.94 4.42
CA ALA A 122 21.64 13.68 5.68
C ALA A 122 20.88 13.08 6.88
N ALA A 123 19.78 12.38 6.63
CA ALA A 123 19.01 11.67 7.66
C ALA A 123 19.74 10.39 8.10
N GLU A 124 19.54 9.98 9.35
CA GLU A 124 19.99 8.69 9.86
C GLU A 124 18.95 7.62 9.44
N ILE A 125 19.37 6.61 8.65
CA ILE A 125 18.46 5.62 8.10
C ILE A 125 18.73 4.26 8.74
N HIS A 126 17.67 3.66 9.30
CA HIS A 126 17.70 2.34 9.92
C HIS A 126 16.85 1.37 9.10
N PHE A 127 17.43 0.25 8.70
CA PHE A 127 16.74 -0.79 7.92
C PHE A 127 16.33 -1.95 8.82
N HIS A 128 15.07 -2.36 8.71
CA HIS A 128 14.48 -3.45 9.48
C HIS A 128 13.86 -4.48 8.54
N GLU A 129 14.29 -5.71 8.66
CA GLU A 129 13.70 -6.82 7.90
C GLU A 129 12.59 -7.45 8.72
N LEU A 130 11.43 -7.60 8.07
CA LEU A 130 10.25 -8.15 8.70
C LEU A 130 10.13 -9.63 8.40
N PRO A 131 10.25 -10.48 9.42
CA PRO A 131 9.55 -11.75 9.46
C PRO A 131 8.05 -11.49 9.73
N ALA A 132 7.23 -12.53 9.58
CA ALA A 132 5.79 -12.47 9.91
C ALA A 132 5.55 -12.36 11.42
N HIS A 133 5.74 -11.17 12.02
CA HIS A 133 5.62 -10.94 13.46
C HIS A 133 4.80 -9.70 13.77
N LEU A 134 4.40 -9.59 15.04
CA LEU A 134 3.88 -8.36 15.61
C LEU A 134 5.05 -7.42 15.91
N ILE A 135 4.90 -6.16 15.53
CA ILE A 135 5.83 -5.07 15.85
C ILE A 135 5.05 -3.91 16.47
N GLU A 136 5.68 -3.22 17.39
CA GLU A 136 5.13 -2.03 18.03
C GLU A 136 5.90 -0.80 17.56
N ILE A 137 5.18 0.21 17.09
CA ILE A 137 5.73 1.49 16.66
C ILE A 137 4.85 2.60 17.24
N GLY A 138 5.36 3.29 18.25
CA GLY A 138 4.55 4.26 19.00
C GLY A 138 3.29 3.61 19.56
N GLU A 139 2.15 4.14 19.21
CA GLU A 139 0.82 3.63 19.61
C GLU A 139 0.28 2.49 18.73
N PHE A 140 1.00 2.13 17.66
CA PHE A 140 0.56 1.13 16.71
C PHE A 140 1.07 -0.26 17.07
N VAL A 141 0.15 -1.23 17.05
CA VAL A 141 0.47 -2.67 17.02
C VAL A 141 0.26 -3.15 15.58
N ILE A 142 1.33 -3.63 14.94
CA ILE A 142 1.33 -3.96 13.52
C ILE A 142 1.58 -5.45 13.34
N LYS A 143 0.64 -6.14 12.71
CA LYS A 143 0.82 -7.51 12.24
C LYS A 143 1.27 -7.47 10.78
N ALA A 144 2.46 -8.01 10.51
CA ALA A 144 3.02 -8.17 9.17
C ALA A 144 2.98 -9.64 8.77
N GLN A 145 2.51 -9.95 7.56
CA GLN A 145 2.40 -11.32 7.06
C GLN A 145 2.66 -11.37 5.56
N LEU A 146 3.31 -12.43 5.10
CA LEU A 146 3.46 -12.68 3.67
C LEU A 146 2.09 -12.90 3.02
N ILE A 147 1.90 -12.28 1.88
CA ILE A 147 0.71 -12.38 1.03
C ILE A 147 1.11 -12.83 -0.37
N ILE A 148 0.13 -13.26 -1.17
CA ILE A 148 0.40 -13.77 -2.51
C ILE A 148 0.55 -12.61 -3.50
N HIS A 149 1.79 -12.43 -3.92
CA HIS A 149 2.25 -11.57 -5.00
C HIS A 149 3.64 -12.06 -5.44
N PRO A 150 4.11 -11.80 -6.69
CA PRO A 150 5.49 -12.14 -7.09
C PRO A 150 6.53 -11.51 -6.17
N ASN A 151 7.51 -12.34 -5.75
CA ASN A 151 8.52 -11.99 -4.73
C ASN A 151 7.94 -11.88 -3.30
N PRO A 152 8.79 -11.82 -2.27
CA PRO A 152 8.35 -11.63 -0.89
C PRO A 152 7.59 -10.31 -0.74
N THR A 153 6.29 -10.40 -0.49
CA THR A 153 5.40 -9.27 -0.31
C THR A 153 4.68 -9.37 1.02
N ILE A 154 4.61 -8.26 1.75
CA ILE A 154 4.03 -8.19 3.08
C ILE A 154 2.72 -7.40 3.02
N GLY A 155 1.65 -7.98 3.56
CA GLY A 155 0.47 -7.25 3.97
C GLY A 155 0.58 -6.79 5.42
N TYR A 156 -0.05 -5.68 5.75
CA TYR A 156 -0.03 -5.09 7.08
C TYR A 156 -1.45 -4.96 7.65
N ARG A 157 -1.61 -5.35 8.93
CA ARG A 157 -2.74 -4.93 9.77
C ARG A 157 -2.21 -4.04 10.86
N ILE A 158 -2.69 -2.80 10.91
CA ILE A 158 -2.27 -1.74 11.82
C ILE A 158 -3.40 -1.49 12.80
N GLN A 159 -3.12 -1.62 14.09
CA GLN A 159 -4.11 -1.45 15.14
C GLN A 159 -3.69 -0.33 16.10
N SER A 160 -4.61 0.54 16.47
CA SER A 160 -4.48 1.55 17.51
C SER A 160 -5.83 1.91 18.08
N ALA A 161 -5.94 2.10 19.39
CA ALA A 161 -7.15 2.51 20.10
C ALA A 161 -8.40 1.69 19.74
N GLY A 162 -8.25 0.38 19.55
CA GLY A 162 -9.35 -0.54 19.21
C GLY A 162 -9.78 -0.54 17.74
N MET A 163 -9.15 0.27 16.89
CA MET A 163 -9.41 0.35 15.45
C MET A 163 -8.35 -0.42 14.67
N ALA A 164 -8.71 -0.92 13.49
CA ALA A 164 -7.82 -1.67 12.62
C ALA A 164 -7.87 -1.19 11.17
N VAL A 165 -6.70 -0.94 10.58
CA VAL A 165 -6.51 -0.69 9.14
C VAL A 165 -5.71 -1.84 8.56
N THR A 166 -6.18 -2.42 7.46
CA THR A 166 -5.45 -3.46 6.72
C THR A 166 -5.04 -2.93 5.34
N TYR A 167 -3.76 -3.11 4.99
CA TYR A 167 -3.16 -2.64 3.75
C TYR A 167 -2.59 -3.80 2.93
N LEU A 168 -3.20 -4.08 1.79
CA LEU A 168 -2.88 -5.16 0.85
C LEU A 168 -2.88 -4.59 -0.58
N PRO A 169 -1.91 -3.71 -0.94
CA PRO A 169 -1.96 -2.96 -2.19
C PRO A 169 -1.73 -3.83 -3.43
N ASP A 170 -0.90 -4.87 -3.32
CA ASP A 170 -0.55 -5.83 -4.36
C ASP A 170 -0.87 -7.21 -3.85
N HIS A 171 -2.01 -7.75 -4.27
CA HIS A 171 -2.50 -8.98 -3.68
C HIS A 171 -3.43 -9.76 -4.61
N GLU A 172 -3.09 -11.02 -4.83
CA GLU A 172 -3.92 -12.00 -5.54
C GLU A 172 -4.41 -13.07 -4.56
N PRO A 173 -5.55 -12.85 -3.85
CA PRO A 173 -5.98 -13.70 -2.73
C PRO A 173 -6.26 -15.15 -3.14
N ALA A 174 -6.56 -15.39 -4.41
CA ALA A 174 -7.02 -16.67 -4.95
C ALA A 174 -6.11 -17.20 -6.06
N LEU A 175 -4.79 -17.14 -5.86
CA LEU A 175 -3.80 -17.56 -6.85
C LEU A 175 -4.11 -18.93 -7.45
N GLY A 176 -4.16 -18.98 -8.79
CA GLY A 176 -4.45 -20.18 -9.58
C GLY A 176 -5.92 -20.53 -9.72
N GLY A 177 -6.82 -19.81 -9.06
CA GLY A 177 -8.27 -19.96 -9.18
C GLY A 177 -8.86 -19.08 -10.29
N ARG A 178 -9.60 -19.67 -11.23
CA ARG A 178 -10.43 -18.89 -12.18
C ARG A 178 -11.67 -18.29 -11.50
N THR A 179 -12.03 -18.81 -10.33
CA THR A 179 -13.15 -18.36 -9.53
C THR A 179 -12.65 -18.08 -8.12
N PHE A 180 -13.20 -17.04 -7.50
CA PHE A 180 -12.83 -16.69 -6.14
C PHE A 180 -13.18 -17.85 -5.17
N PRO A 181 -12.21 -18.40 -4.39
CA PRO A 181 -12.48 -19.43 -3.39
C PRO A 181 -13.18 -18.78 -2.20
N TYR A 182 -14.33 -19.30 -1.79
CA TYR A 182 -15.01 -18.80 -0.59
C TYR A 182 -14.54 -19.49 0.69
N ASP A 183 -13.35 -20.07 0.69
CA ASP A 183 -12.75 -20.75 1.84
C ASP A 183 -11.68 -19.86 2.49
N LYS A 184 -11.93 -19.47 3.74
CA LYS A 184 -11.07 -18.60 4.54
C LYS A 184 -9.66 -19.14 4.71
N SER A 185 -9.50 -20.46 4.84
CA SER A 185 -8.21 -21.12 5.05
C SER A 185 -7.33 -21.16 3.79
N TRP A 186 -7.94 -21.03 2.62
CA TRP A 186 -7.27 -21.04 1.32
C TRP A 186 -7.15 -19.66 0.68
N THR A 187 -7.54 -18.61 1.41
CA THR A 187 -7.51 -17.24 0.90
C THR A 187 -6.37 -16.48 1.55
N SER A 188 -5.38 -16.10 0.74
CA SER A 188 -4.25 -15.29 1.19
C SER A 188 -4.74 -13.98 1.82
N GLY A 189 -4.03 -13.46 2.83
CA GLY A 189 -4.35 -12.19 3.46
C GLY A 189 -5.59 -12.18 4.35
N TYR A 190 -6.41 -13.25 4.36
CA TYR A 190 -7.65 -13.31 5.15
C TYR A 190 -7.42 -12.97 6.63
N THR A 191 -6.40 -13.56 7.26
CA THR A 191 -6.10 -13.35 8.69
C THR A 191 -5.63 -11.94 9.05
N LEU A 192 -5.25 -11.13 8.06
CA LEU A 192 -4.98 -9.69 8.22
C LEU A 192 -6.27 -8.88 8.08
N ALA A 193 -7.13 -9.26 7.13
CA ALA A 193 -8.30 -8.48 6.76
C ALA A 193 -9.53 -8.77 7.63
N GLU A 194 -9.60 -9.93 8.29
CA GLU A 194 -10.78 -10.35 9.06
C GLU A 194 -11.23 -9.29 10.07
N GLY A 195 -12.47 -8.82 9.91
CA GLY A 195 -13.11 -7.84 10.78
C GLY A 195 -12.39 -6.49 10.87
N THR A 196 -11.62 -6.10 9.87
CA THR A 196 -10.93 -4.79 9.87
C THR A 196 -11.93 -3.64 9.68
N ASP A 197 -11.65 -2.50 10.30
CA ASP A 197 -12.47 -1.29 10.15
C ASP A 197 -12.28 -0.67 8.77
N LEU A 198 -11.05 -0.67 8.25
CA LEU A 198 -10.71 -0.19 6.91
C LEU A 198 -9.82 -1.21 6.20
N LEU A 199 -10.26 -1.71 5.05
CA LEU A 199 -9.44 -2.51 4.14
C LEU A 199 -9.03 -1.68 2.93
N ILE A 200 -7.73 -1.48 2.72
CA ILE A 200 -7.13 -0.90 1.51
C ILE A 200 -6.58 -2.06 0.69
N HIS A 201 -7.12 -2.30 -0.50
CA HIS A 201 -6.81 -3.52 -1.24
C HIS A 201 -6.76 -3.29 -2.75
N ASP A 202 -5.89 -4.06 -3.38
CA ASP A 202 -5.69 -4.16 -4.82
C ASP A 202 -7.00 -4.33 -5.61
N THR A 203 -7.15 -3.52 -6.65
CA THR A 203 -8.27 -3.58 -7.62
C THR A 203 -7.78 -3.29 -9.03
N GLN A 204 -6.61 -3.79 -9.39
CA GLN A 204 -5.94 -3.39 -10.62
C GLN A 204 -6.72 -3.77 -11.88
N TYR A 205 -7.27 -4.98 -11.95
CA TYR A 205 -7.79 -5.53 -13.19
C TYR A 205 -9.32 -5.56 -13.24
N THR A 206 -9.84 -5.47 -14.46
CA THR A 206 -11.19 -5.97 -14.77
C THR A 206 -11.19 -7.50 -14.76
N GLU A 207 -12.38 -8.14 -14.73
CA GLU A 207 -12.48 -9.61 -14.84
C GLU A 207 -11.88 -10.16 -16.13
N GLU A 208 -12.00 -9.45 -17.25
CA GLU A 208 -11.45 -9.88 -18.54
C GLU A 208 -9.91 -9.77 -18.54
N GLU A 209 -9.37 -8.69 -18.02
CA GLU A 209 -7.91 -8.49 -17.92
C GLU A 209 -7.28 -9.51 -16.98
N TYR A 210 -7.93 -9.81 -15.85
CA TYR A 210 -7.46 -10.78 -14.87
C TYR A 210 -7.30 -12.18 -15.48
N LYS A 211 -8.21 -12.63 -16.34
CA LYS A 211 -8.13 -13.97 -16.97
C LYS A 211 -6.82 -14.20 -17.70
N ALA A 212 -6.26 -13.18 -18.31
CA ALA A 212 -4.97 -13.24 -19.01
C ALA A 212 -3.76 -13.00 -18.09
N ARG A 213 -4.00 -12.59 -16.83
CA ARG A 213 -2.98 -12.15 -15.89
C ARG A 213 -3.01 -12.89 -14.54
N ILE A 214 -3.67 -14.05 -14.50
CA ILE A 214 -3.65 -14.93 -13.32
C ILE A 214 -2.21 -15.28 -12.99
N GLY A 215 -1.80 -15.08 -11.73
CA GLY A 215 -0.43 -15.29 -11.26
C GLY A 215 0.46 -14.06 -11.35
N PHE A 216 -0.05 -12.92 -11.85
CA PHE A 216 0.70 -11.64 -11.84
C PHE A 216 0.67 -10.97 -10.47
N GLY A 217 -0.12 -11.50 -9.53
CA GLY A 217 -0.14 -11.05 -8.13
C GLY A 217 -1.09 -9.89 -7.84
N HIS A 218 -2.07 -9.65 -8.72
CA HIS A 218 -3.07 -8.59 -8.56
C HIS A 218 -4.49 -9.13 -8.63
N SER A 219 -5.42 -8.39 -8.05
CA SER A 219 -6.84 -8.73 -8.04
C SER A 219 -7.61 -8.12 -9.21
N SER A 220 -8.65 -8.83 -9.63
CA SER A 220 -9.75 -8.14 -10.31
C SER A 220 -10.58 -7.34 -9.30
N ILE A 221 -11.27 -6.31 -9.80
CA ILE A 221 -12.20 -5.50 -8.98
C ILE A 221 -13.22 -6.42 -8.29
N GLU A 222 -13.83 -7.37 -9.01
CA GLU A 222 -14.82 -8.28 -8.42
C GLU A 222 -14.21 -9.20 -7.36
N HIS A 223 -12.99 -9.73 -7.58
CA HIS A 223 -12.31 -10.56 -6.59
C HIS A 223 -12.02 -9.78 -5.31
N ALA A 224 -11.59 -8.51 -5.43
CA ALA A 224 -11.36 -7.64 -4.29
C ALA A 224 -12.64 -7.38 -3.47
N PHE A 225 -13.77 -7.13 -4.13
CA PHE A 225 -15.08 -6.99 -3.47
C PHE A 225 -15.50 -8.29 -2.77
N ARG A 226 -15.28 -9.45 -3.39
CA ARG A 226 -15.58 -10.76 -2.77
C ARG A 226 -14.67 -11.04 -1.59
N PHE A 227 -13.40 -10.65 -1.67
CA PHE A 227 -12.44 -10.75 -0.56
C PHE A 227 -12.87 -9.88 0.61
N ALA A 228 -13.27 -8.63 0.37
CA ALA A 228 -13.79 -7.74 1.39
C ALA A 228 -15.03 -8.33 2.08
N LYS A 229 -15.96 -8.91 1.32
CA LYS A 229 -17.14 -9.61 1.86
C LYS A 229 -16.75 -10.83 2.70
N LEU A 230 -15.85 -11.68 2.20
CA LEU A 230 -15.37 -12.88 2.91
C LEU A 230 -14.72 -12.52 4.24
N SER A 231 -14.00 -11.40 4.28
CA SER A 231 -13.25 -10.91 5.44
C SER A 231 -14.10 -10.08 6.42
N ASP A 232 -15.40 -9.91 6.15
CA ASP A 232 -16.33 -9.14 7.01
C ASP A 232 -15.80 -7.75 7.38
N VAL A 233 -15.30 -7.02 6.37
CA VAL A 233 -14.75 -5.67 6.57
C VAL A 233 -15.86 -4.64 6.72
N LYS A 234 -15.63 -3.58 7.50
CA LYS A 234 -16.62 -2.50 7.65
C LYS A 234 -16.57 -1.50 6.50
N HIS A 235 -15.36 -1.16 6.06
CA HIS A 235 -15.13 -0.20 4.98
C HIS A 235 -14.04 -0.74 4.04
N PHE A 236 -14.36 -0.83 2.76
CA PHE A 236 -13.44 -1.24 1.70
C PHE A 236 -13.02 -0.04 0.86
N VAL A 237 -11.71 0.10 0.66
CA VAL A 237 -11.10 1.12 -0.19
C VAL A 237 -10.37 0.45 -1.35
N PRO A 238 -11.00 0.39 -2.55
CA PRO A 238 -10.32 0.04 -3.79
C PRO A 238 -9.06 0.88 -4.00
N PHE A 239 -7.94 0.22 -4.28
CA PHE A 239 -6.63 0.81 -4.38
C PHE A 239 -5.83 0.20 -5.53
N HIS A 240 -4.66 0.75 -5.86
CA HIS A 240 -3.74 0.22 -6.87
C HIS A 240 -4.39 0.18 -8.27
N HIS A 241 -4.95 1.32 -8.69
CA HIS A 241 -5.66 1.44 -9.97
C HIS A 241 -4.72 1.23 -11.16
N ASP A 242 -5.15 0.43 -12.15
CA ASP A 242 -4.35 0.17 -13.35
C ASP A 242 -3.93 1.48 -14.05
N PRO A 243 -2.67 1.63 -14.45
CA PRO A 243 -2.18 2.85 -15.10
C PRO A 243 -2.85 3.15 -16.45
N THR A 244 -3.48 2.16 -17.07
CA THR A 244 -4.20 2.32 -18.36
C THR A 244 -5.66 2.71 -18.19
N HIS A 245 -6.21 2.62 -16.97
CA HIS A 245 -7.59 3.02 -16.69
C HIS A 245 -7.65 4.52 -16.37
N ASN A 246 -8.32 5.29 -17.20
CA ASN A 246 -8.61 6.70 -16.91
C ASN A 246 -9.73 6.85 -15.87
N ASP A 247 -9.92 8.07 -15.39
CA ASP A 247 -10.89 8.38 -14.34
C ASP A 247 -12.33 7.97 -14.67
N ASP A 248 -12.75 8.19 -15.94
CA ASP A 248 -14.11 7.83 -16.39
C ASP A 248 -14.28 6.31 -16.53
N GLN A 249 -13.22 5.58 -16.84
CA GLN A 249 -13.24 4.11 -16.85
C GLN A 249 -13.36 3.59 -15.41
N LEU A 250 -12.59 4.11 -14.46
CA LEU A 250 -12.68 3.70 -13.06
C LEU A 250 -14.06 3.98 -12.48
N ASP A 251 -14.65 5.15 -12.72
CA ASP A 251 -16.03 5.45 -12.30
C ASP A 251 -17.01 4.39 -12.80
N ARG A 252 -17.01 4.11 -14.11
CA ARG A 252 -17.90 3.10 -14.71
C ARG A 252 -17.67 1.69 -14.14
N LEU A 253 -16.42 1.29 -13.93
CA LEU A 253 -16.09 -0.04 -13.41
C LEU A 253 -16.58 -0.20 -11.97
N PHE A 254 -16.34 0.79 -11.12
CA PHE A 254 -16.81 0.74 -9.73
C PHE A 254 -18.32 0.83 -9.63
N GLU A 255 -18.99 1.72 -10.38
CA GLU A 255 -20.45 1.80 -10.43
C GLU A 255 -21.11 0.47 -10.89
N ALA A 256 -20.56 -0.13 -11.95
CA ALA A 256 -21.05 -1.42 -12.45
C ALA A 256 -20.88 -2.54 -11.41
N THR A 257 -19.73 -2.57 -10.72
CA THR A 257 -19.44 -3.59 -9.71
C THR A 257 -20.30 -3.41 -8.46
N LEU A 258 -20.47 -2.17 -7.99
CA LEU A 258 -21.38 -1.85 -6.87
C LEU A 258 -22.81 -2.30 -7.17
N LYS A 259 -23.32 -2.00 -8.36
CA LYS A 259 -24.66 -2.43 -8.80
C LYS A 259 -24.78 -3.95 -8.92
N LYS A 260 -23.71 -4.64 -9.37
CA LYS A 260 -23.72 -6.09 -9.56
C LYS A 260 -23.63 -6.87 -8.25
N LEU A 261 -22.81 -6.41 -7.31
CA LEU A 261 -22.50 -7.15 -6.08
C LEU A 261 -23.24 -6.69 -4.84
N GLU A 262 -23.83 -5.50 -4.87
CA GLU A 262 -24.63 -4.90 -3.79
C GLU A 262 -24.00 -5.13 -2.40
N PRO A 263 -22.75 -4.63 -2.15
CA PRO A 263 -22.04 -4.92 -0.93
C PRO A 263 -22.76 -4.38 0.31
N SER A 264 -22.74 -5.14 1.41
CA SER A 264 -23.30 -4.72 2.70
C SER A 264 -22.37 -3.86 3.54
N TYR A 265 -21.15 -3.60 3.07
CA TYR A 265 -20.12 -2.77 3.68
C TYR A 265 -19.92 -1.49 2.88
N LEU A 266 -19.34 -0.45 3.52
CA LEU A 266 -19.04 0.81 2.85
C LEU A 266 -17.93 0.61 1.80
N VAL A 267 -18.04 1.25 0.65
CA VAL A 267 -17.02 1.24 -0.41
C VAL A 267 -16.69 2.67 -0.81
N THR A 268 -15.41 3.03 -0.78
CA THR A 268 -14.93 4.34 -1.21
C THR A 268 -13.64 4.16 -2.02
N PRO A 269 -13.69 4.23 -3.37
CA PRO A 269 -12.48 4.14 -4.18
C PRO A 269 -11.47 5.23 -3.80
N SER A 270 -10.21 4.83 -3.65
CA SER A 270 -9.14 5.73 -3.24
C SER A 270 -8.86 6.82 -4.28
N ARG A 271 -8.53 8.03 -3.80
CA ARG A 271 -8.10 9.17 -4.62
C ARG A 271 -6.95 9.88 -3.92
N GLU A 272 -6.03 10.43 -4.69
CA GLU A 272 -4.98 11.28 -4.11
C GLU A 272 -5.57 12.47 -3.36
N GLY A 273 -5.00 12.77 -2.19
CA GLY A 273 -5.46 13.83 -1.29
C GLY A 273 -6.67 13.45 -0.45
N MET A 274 -7.32 12.30 -0.70
CA MET A 274 -8.43 11.81 0.13
C MET A 274 -7.92 11.45 1.53
N ALA A 275 -8.67 11.84 2.55
CA ALA A 275 -8.45 11.43 3.93
C ALA A 275 -9.71 10.80 4.53
N LEU A 276 -9.54 9.70 5.25
CA LEU A 276 -10.61 8.99 5.94
C LEU A 276 -10.30 8.96 7.44
N GLU A 277 -11.29 9.35 8.23
CA GLU A 277 -11.26 9.19 9.69
C GLU A 277 -11.92 7.85 10.06
N ILE A 278 -11.22 7.06 10.88
CA ILE A 278 -11.71 5.79 11.39
C ILE A 278 -11.97 5.99 12.88
N ALA A 279 -13.23 5.87 13.25
CA ALA A 279 -13.73 6.09 14.60
C ALA A 279 -14.33 4.82 15.21
#